data_b2e280efbe4936609702e1af40adbf67
#
_entry.id   b2e280efbe4936609702e1af40adbf67
#
_cell.length_a   1.000
_cell.length_b   1.000
_cell.length_c   1.000
_cell.angle_alpha   90.00
_cell.angle_beta   90.00
_cell.angle_gamma   90.00
#
_symmetry.space_group_name_H-M   'P 1'
#
loop_
_entity.id
_entity.type
_entity.pdbx_description
1 polymer ?
#
loop_
_entity_poly.entity_id
_entity_poly.type
_entity_poly.pdbx_seq_one_letter_code
_entity_poly.pdbx_strand_id
1 'polypeptide(L)'
;MKILVINPGSTSTKIAVYEDNVPRLVRSIRHSVDDLSAFPRIIDQFEFRKNLVLEELKADGIPFEFDAIVGRGGLLKPIPGGVYEVNDAMLDDIAHAMRSHACNLGCLIAHELAVMLPGCRAFIADPGVVDELEEIARITGSPQMPRVVIWHAL
;
A
#
# COMPACT_ATOMS: atom_id res chain seq x y z
N MET A 1 -12.57 -14.08 10.23
CA MET A 1 -12.18 -12.71 9.80
C MET A 1 -11.75 -12.77 8.33
N LYS A 2 -12.34 -11.90 7.49
CA LYS A 2 -12.04 -11.86 6.06
C LYS A 2 -11.24 -10.60 5.74
N ILE A 3 -10.05 -10.78 5.17
CA ILE A 3 -9.09 -9.70 4.92
C ILE A 3 -8.74 -9.64 3.44
N LEU A 4 -8.79 -8.44 2.85
CA LEU A 4 -8.22 -8.14 1.54
C LEU A 4 -6.85 -7.49 1.72
N VAL A 5 -5.83 -8.02 1.06
CA VAL A 5 -4.47 -7.45 1.03
C VAL A 5 -4.17 -6.90 -0.35
N ILE A 6 -3.61 -5.70 -0.42
CA ILE A 6 -3.31 -5.00 -1.68
C ILE A 6 -1.86 -4.50 -1.63
N ASN A 7 -1.06 -4.92 -2.59
CA ASN A 7 0.35 -4.54 -2.71
C ASN A 7 0.64 -4.01 -4.13
N PRO A 8 0.49 -2.70 -4.35
CA PRO A 8 0.81 -2.07 -5.62
C PRO A 8 2.33 -1.98 -5.81
N GLY A 9 2.83 -2.59 -6.87
CA GLY A 9 4.20 -2.44 -7.35
C GLY A 9 4.27 -1.60 -8.62
N SER A 10 5.48 -1.34 -9.13
CA SER A 10 5.70 -0.49 -10.31
C SER A 10 4.96 -1.02 -11.54
N THR A 11 5.02 -2.33 -11.80
CA THR A 11 4.47 -3.00 -12.98
C THR A 11 3.40 -4.05 -12.67
N SER A 12 2.93 -4.09 -11.42
CA SER A 12 1.89 -5.05 -11.03
C SER A 12 1.15 -4.57 -9.79
N THR A 13 -0.06 -5.11 -9.59
CA THR A 13 -0.77 -5.03 -8.32
C THR A 13 -0.98 -6.45 -7.83
N LYS A 14 -0.43 -6.78 -6.66
CA LYS A 14 -0.67 -8.07 -6.02
C LYS A 14 -1.83 -7.94 -5.06
N ILE A 15 -2.73 -8.91 -5.09
CA ILE A 15 -3.85 -9.00 -4.16
C ILE A 15 -3.90 -10.37 -3.52
N ALA A 16 -4.41 -10.42 -2.29
CA ALA A 16 -4.75 -11.67 -1.64
C ALA A 16 -6.00 -11.50 -0.78
N VAL A 17 -6.81 -12.53 -0.73
CA VAL A 17 -7.95 -12.62 0.20
C VAL A 17 -7.70 -13.76 1.15
N TYR A 18 -7.82 -13.49 2.43
CA TYR A 18 -7.73 -14.48 3.49
C TYR A 18 -9.05 -14.57 4.26
N GLU A 19 -9.46 -15.78 4.57
CA GLU A 19 -10.47 -16.07 5.59
C GLU A 19 -9.75 -16.72 6.76
N ASP A 20 -9.65 -15.99 7.86
CA ASP A 20 -8.76 -16.29 8.99
C ASP A 20 -7.32 -16.49 8.50
N ASN A 21 -6.76 -17.70 8.59
CA ASN A 21 -5.41 -18.01 8.13
C ASN A 21 -5.38 -18.75 6.78
N VAL A 22 -6.54 -18.88 6.10
CA VAL A 22 -6.66 -19.63 4.84
C VAL A 22 -6.70 -18.67 3.66
N PRO A 23 -5.74 -18.72 2.72
CA PRO A 23 -5.81 -17.93 1.51
C PRO A 23 -6.94 -18.45 0.60
N ARG A 24 -7.84 -17.56 0.20
CA ARG A 24 -8.92 -17.83 -0.77
C ARG A 24 -8.55 -17.37 -2.16
N LEU A 25 -7.78 -16.30 -2.25
CA LEU A 25 -7.25 -15.76 -3.49
C LEU A 25 -5.84 -15.27 -3.25
N VAL A 26 -4.92 -15.58 -4.17
CA VAL A 26 -3.61 -14.92 -4.26
C VAL A 26 -3.34 -14.67 -5.74
N ARG A 27 -3.26 -13.41 -6.13
CA ARG A 27 -3.15 -13.02 -7.53
C ARG A 27 -2.13 -11.91 -7.73
N SER A 28 -1.42 -11.97 -8.84
CA SER A 28 -0.56 -10.89 -9.32
C SER A 28 -1.08 -10.38 -10.65
N ILE A 29 -1.65 -9.19 -10.64
CA ILE A 29 -2.18 -8.50 -11.83
C ILE A 29 -1.02 -7.73 -12.44
N ARG A 30 -0.58 -8.12 -13.62
CA ARG A 30 0.49 -7.41 -14.34
C ARG A 30 -0.11 -6.28 -15.17
N HIS A 31 0.59 -5.17 -15.20
CA HIS A 31 0.25 -4.00 -16.02
C HIS A 31 1.22 -3.92 -17.19
N SER A 32 0.71 -3.76 -18.39
CA SER A 32 1.54 -3.51 -19.55
C SER A 32 2.13 -2.09 -19.50
N VAL A 33 3.15 -1.84 -20.31
CA VAL A 33 3.71 -0.49 -20.48
C VAL A 33 2.63 0.45 -21.03
N ASP A 34 1.82 -0.04 -21.95
CA ASP A 34 0.75 0.74 -22.57
C ASP A 34 -0.33 1.14 -21.56
N ASP A 35 -0.74 0.21 -20.67
CA ASP A 35 -1.68 0.52 -19.58
C ASP A 35 -1.17 1.66 -18.69
N LEU A 36 0.10 1.63 -18.35
CA LEU A 36 0.69 2.58 -17.42
C LEU A 36 1.08 3.90 -18.09
N SER A 37 1.39 3.91 -19.37
CA SER A 37 1.79 5.10 -20.12
C SER A 37 0.67 6.14 -20.27
N ALA A 38 -0.59 5.72 -20.09
CA ALA A 38 -1.75 6.59 -20.08
C ALA A 38 -1.77 7.53 -18.85
N PHE A 39 -0.95 7.25 -17.83
CA PHE A 39 -0.95 7.99 -16.56
C PHE A 39 0.34 8.79 -16.38
N PRO A 40 0.31 10.13 -16.48
CA PRO A 40 1.51 10.97 -16.31
C PRO A 40 2.16 10.85 -14.93
N ARG A 41 1.35 10.61 -13.88
CA ARG A 41 1.82 10.46 -12.50
C ARG A 41 1.31 9.15 -11.91
N ILE A 42 2.05 8.61 -10.96
CA ILE A 42 1.64 7.37 -10.28
C ILE A 42 0.30 7.51 -9.55
N ILE A 43 0.03 8.67 -8.97
CA ILE A 43 -1.24 8.92 -8.28
C ILE A 43 -2.44 8.83 -9.23
N ASP A 44 -2.26 9.17 -10.50
CA ASP A 44 -3.31 9.10 -11.51
C ASP A 44 -3.73 7.64 -11.82
N GLN A 45 -2.91 6.65 -11.44
CA GLN A 45 -3.22 5.22 -11.54
C GLN A 45 -4.18 4.72 -10.43
N PHE A 46 -4.58 5.57 -9.49
CA PHE A 46 -5.38 5.18 -8.33
C PHE A 46 -6.68 4.48 -8.74
N GLU A 47 -7.53 5.16 -9.52
CA GLU A 47 -8.81 4.60 -9.98
C GLU A 47 -8.63 3.35 -10.83
N PHE A 48 -7.66 3.36 -11.75
CA PHE A 48 -7.33 2.20 -12.58
C PHE A 48 -7.01 0.98 -11.71
N ARG A 49 -6.11 1.11 -10.74
CA ARG A 49 -5.70 -0.02 -9.89
C ARG A 49 -6.79 -0.45 -8.92
N LYS A 50 -7.57 0.49 -8.37
CA LYS A 50 -8.73 0.19 -7.52
C LYS A 50 -9.76 -0.65 -8.28
N ASN A 51 -10.11 -0.23 -9.49
CA ASN A 51 -11.09 -0.93 -10.31
C ASN A 51 -10.62 -2.34 -10.69
N LEU A 52 -9.34 -2.52 -11.04
CA LEU A 52 -8.78 -3.85 -11.29
C LEU A 52 -8.90 -4.78 -10.08
N VAL A 53 -8.70 -4.27 -8.86
CA VAL A 53 -8.91 -5.08 -7.65
C VAL A 53 -10.36 -5.56 -7.56
N LEU A 54 -11.32 -4.66 -7.78
CA LEU A 54 -12.75 -4.99 -7.75
C LEU A 54 -13.16 -5.98 -8.85
N GLU A 55 -12.63 -5.80 -10.05
CA GLU A 55 -12.87 -6.69 -11.19
C GLU A 55 -12.33 -8.10 -10.93
N GLU A 56 -11.13 -8.24 -10.38
CA GLU A 56 -10.54 -9.53 -10.03
C GLU A 56 -11.35 -10.26 -8.93
N LEU A 57 -11.77 -9.54 -7.89
CA LEU A 57 -12.64 -10.12 -6.88
C LEU A 57 -13.94 -10.63 -7.48
N LYS A 58 -14.56 -9.85 -8.36
CA LYS A 58 -15.78 -10.23 -9.05
C LYS A 58 -15.57 -11.42 -9.98
N ALA A 59 -14.48 -11.47 -10.73
CA ALA A 59 -14.16 -12.56 -11.65
C ALA A 59 -13.98 -13.90 -10.92
N ASP A 60 -13.43 -13.87 -9.71
CA ASP A 60 -13.27 -15.05 -8.86
C ASP A 60 -14.51 -15.34 -7.97
N GLY A 61 -15.61 -14.61 -8.16
CA GLY A 61 -16.85 -14.79 -7.39
C GLY A 61 -16.70 -14.48 -5.89
N ILE A 62 -15.74 -13.66 -5.51
CA ILE A 62 -15.51 -13.27 -4.12
C ILE A 62 -16.41 -12.08 -3.79
N PRO A 63 -17.34 -12.21 -2.84
CA PRO A 63 -18.17 -11.10 -2.40
C PRO A 63 -17.30 -9.98 -1.82
N PHE A 64 -17.63 -8.72 -2.18
CA PHE A 64 -16.95 -7.53 -1.65
C PHE A 64 -17.45 -7.22 -0.23
N GLU A 65 -17.05 -8.07 0.71
CA GLU A 65 -17.41 -8.03 2.13
C GLU A 65 -16.16 -8.39 2.91
N PHE A 66 -15.57 -7.43 3.63
CA PHE A 66 -14.32 -7.60 4.36
C PHE A 66 -14.40 -6.97 5.75
N ASP A 67 -13.75 -7.60 6.73
CA ASP A 67 -13.56 -7.04 8.07
C ASP A 67 -12.43 -6.02 8.09
N ALA A 68 -11.42 -6.25 7.24
CA ALA A 68 -10.28 -5.35 7.10
C ALA A 68 -9.71 -5.36 5.67
N ILE A 69 -9.18 -4.23 5.25
CA ILE A 69 -8.41 -4.10 4.00
C ILE A 69 -7.03 -3.56 4.34
N VAL A 70 -5.99 -4.26 3.88
CA VAL A 70 -4.60 -3.96 4.22
C VAL A 70 -3.84 -3.55 2.96
N GLY A 71 -3.35 -2.32 2.93
CA GLY A 71 -2.39 -1.86 1.93
C GLY A 71 -0.96 -2.12 2.38
N ARG A 72 -0.11 -2.63 1.48
CA ARG A 72 1.32 -2.70 1.77
C ARG A 72 2.02 -1.46 1.25
N GLY A 73 2.87 -0.87 2.11
CA GLY A 73 3.71 0.25 1.71
C GLY A 73 3.08 1.60 1.94
N GLY A 74 3.71 2.60 1.35
CA GLY A 74 3.41 4.02 1.51
C GLY A 74 4.64 4.77 2.03
N LEU A 75 4.88 5.95 1.47
CA LEU A 75 5.97 6.84 1.88
C LEU A 75 5.41 7.87 2.86
N LEU A 76 5.20 7.44 4.07
CA LEU A 76 4.80 8.25 5.22
C LEU A 76 6.02 8.92 5.86
N LYS A 77 5.82 9.61 6.97
CA LYS A 77 6.91 9.91 7.90
C LYS A 77 7.49 8.62 8.48
N PRO A 78 8.78 8.58 8.83
CA PRO A 78 9.40 7.39 9.42
C PRO A 78 8.65 6.92 10.66
N ILE A 79 8.32 5.63 10.70
CA ILE A 79 7.65 4.94 11.82
C ILE A 79 8.28 3.57 12.03
N PRO A 80 8.17 2.96 13.22
CA PRO A 80 8.59 1.58 13.45
C PRO A 80 7.87 0.58 12.54
N GLY A 81 8.40 -0.63 12.39
CA GLY A 81 7.74 -1.74 11.72
C GLY A 81 6.43 -2.12 12.42
N GLY A 82 5.43 -2.54 11.64
CA GLY A 82 4.15 -2.94 12.20
C GLY A 82 2.96 -2.74 11.28
N VAL A 83 1.78 -2.96 11.88
CA VAL A 83 0.49 -2.76 11.23
C VAL A 83 -0.23 -1.59 11.88
N TYR A 84 -0.63 -0.63 11.09
CA TYR A 84 -1.25 0.62 11.54
C TYR A 84 -2.60 0.82 10.87
N GLU A 85 -3.59 1.23 11.64
CA GLU A 85 -4.85 1.68 11.07
C GLU A 85 -4.64 2.99 10.31
N VAL A 86 -5.16 3.06 9.08
CA VAL A 86 -5.05 4.26 8.25
C VAL A 86 -5.83 5.41 8.88
N ASN A 87 -5.19 6.57 8.94
CA ASN A 87 -5.78 7.80 9.46
C ASN A 87 -5.49 8.99 8.54
N ASP A 88 -6.13 10.13 8.82
CA ASP A 88 -6.03 11.33 8.00
C ASP A 88 -4.60 11.85 7.86
N ALA A 89 -3.78 11.74 8.92
CA ALA A 89 -2.38 12.16 8.86
C ALA A 89 -1.56 11.31 7.87
N MET A 90 -1.83 10.01 7.79
CA MET A 90 -1.19 9.13 6.81
C MET A 90 -1.63 9.44 5.39
N LEU A 91 -2.91 9.74 5.18
CA LEU A 91 -3.44 10.13 3.86
C LEU A 91 -2.81 11.45 3.42
N ASP A 92 -2.67 12.41 4.32
CA ASP A 92 -2.01 13.69 4.05
C ASP A 92 -0.51 13.51 3.74
N ASP A 93 0.21 12.72 4.53
CA ASP A 93 1.62 12.40 4.28
C ASP A 93 1.83 11.80 2.88
N ILE A 94 0.93 10.91 2.44
CA ILE A 94 0.99 10.30 1.11
C ILE A 94 0.69 11.30 0.01
N ALA A 95 -0.30 12.16 0.20
CA ALA A 95 -0.65 13.21 -0.75
C ALA A 95 0.51 14.19 -1.00
N HIS A 96 1.33 14.44 0.04
CA HIS A 96 2.47 15.35 0.03
C HIS A 96 3.83 14.64 0.04
N ALA A 97 3.87 13.32 -0.23
CA ALA A 97 5.10 12.54 -0.19
C ALA A 97 6.17 13.11 -1.13
N MET A 98 7.40 13.26 -0.61
CA MET A 98 8.55 13.77 -1.37
C MET A 98 8.89 12.93 -2.59
N ARG A 99 8.46 11.68 -2.64
CA ARG A 99 8.67 10.75 -3.74
C ARG A 99 7.37 10.07 -4.14
N SER A 100 7.17 9.97 -5.44
CA SER A 100 6.06 9.23 -6.02
C SER A 100 6.48 7.78 -6.26
N HIS A 101 5.82 6.84 -5.60
CA HIS A 101 6.02 5.40 -5.81
C HIS A 101 4.69 4.66 -5.78
N ALA A 102 4.58 3.56 -6.52
CA ALA A 102 3.33 2.80 -6.60
C ALA A 102 2.83 2.29 -5.24
N CYS A 103 3.74 2.02 -4.28
CA CYS A 103 3.35 1.62 -2.93
C CYS A 103 2.50 2.66 -2.19
N ASN A 104 2.57 3.94 -2.57
CA ASN A 104 1.73 5.00 -1.99
C ASN A 104 0.23 4.72 -2.23
N LEU A 105 -0.09 4.08 -3.35
CA LEU A 105 -1.47 3.74 -3.70
C LEU A 105 -2.06 2.65 -2.79
N GLY A 106 -1.23 1.84 -2.11
CA GLY A 106 -1.70 0.77 -1.23
C GLY A 106 -2.55 1.29 -0.08
N CYS A 107 -2.08 2.33 0.61
CA CYS A 107 -2.81 3.00 1.68
C CYS A 107 -4.12 3.62 1.17
N LEU A 108 -4.03 4.37 0.07
CA LEU A 108 -5.18 5.09 -0.50
C LEU A 108 -6.28 4.13 -0.96
N ILE A 109 -5.90 3.06 -1.68
CA ILE A 109 -6.86 2.05 -2.16
C ILE A 109 -7.49 1.31 -0.99
N ALA A 110 -6.68 0.92 0.02
CA ALA A 110 -7.21 0.23 1.20
C ALA A 110 -8.22 1.11 1.95
N HIS A 111 -7.92 2.39 2.12
CA HIS A 111 -8.83 3.34 2.76
C HIS A 111 -10.14 3.50 1.97
N GLU A 112 -10.04 3.81 0.70
CA GLU A 112 -11.20 4.05 -0.17
C GLU A 112 -12.14 2.83 -0.21
N LEU A 113 -11.58 1.63 -0.38
CA LEU A 113 -12.38 0.41 -0.42
C LEU A 113 -13.01 0.09 0.95
N ALA A 114 -12.31 0.37 2.05
CA ALA A 114 -12.85 0.14 3.39
C ALA A 114 -14.02 1.08 3.71
N VAL A 115 -13.95 2.35 3.30
CA VAL A 115 -15.04 3.32 3.47
C VAL A 115 -16.33 2.88 2.77
N MET A 116 -16.23 2.10 1.68
CA MET A 116 -17.39 1.56 0.97
C MET A 116 -18.11 0.44 1.74
N LEU A 117 -17.52 -0.10 2.81
CA LEU A 117 -18.01 -1.26 3.54
C LEU A 117 -18.35 -0.91 5.01
N PRO A 118 -19.58 -1.12 5.47
CA PRO A 118 -19.94 -0.88 6.87
C PRO A 118 -19.07 -1.70 7.83
N GLY A 119 -18.40 -1.03 8.77
CA GLY A 119 -17.60 -1.68 9.81
C GLY A 119 -16.23 -2.21 9.36
N CYS A 120 -15.88 -2.09 8.08
CA CYS A 120 -14.56 -2.46 7.58
C CYS A 120 -13.52 -1.40 7.99
N ARG A 121 -12.31 -1.85 8.32
CA ARG A 121 -11.19 -0.96 8.70
C ARG A 121 -10.05 -1.08 7.70
N ALA A 122 -9.42 0.05 7.40
CA ALA A 122 -8.23 0.10 6.55
C ALA A 122 -6.96 0.07 7.38
N PHE A 123 -5.97 -0.70 6.92
CA PHE A 123 -4.66 -0.78 7.56
C PHE A 123 -3.55 -0.66 6.53
N ILE A 124 -2.38 -0.26 6.99
CA ILE A 124 -1.11 -0.44 6.29
C ILE A 124 -0.21 -1.39 7.07
N ALA A 125 0.57 -2.19 6.35
CA ALA A 125 1.56 -3.07 6.93
C ALA A 125 2.95 -2.71 6.37
N ASP A 126 3.92 -2.58 7.26
CA ASP A 126 5.33 -2.34 6.96
C ASP A 126 5.54 -1.32 5.81
N PRO A 127 5.23 -0.03 6.07
CA PRO A 127 5.43 1.01 5.06
C PRO A 127 6.89 1.10 4.64
N GLY A 128 7.14 1.61 3.44
CA GLY A 128 8.50 1.73 2.89
C GLY A 128 9.46 2.60 3.70
N VAL A 129 8.94 3.29 4.68
CA VAL A 129 9.64 4.22 5.58
C VAL A 129 9.86 3.65 6.97
N VAL A 130 9.74 2.34 7.16
CA VAL A 130 10.07 1.70 8.43
C VAL A 130 11.48 2.09 8.84
N ASP A 131 11.61 2.76 9.98
CA ASP A 131 12.87 3.26 10.52
C ASP A 131 13.26 2.49 11.78
N GLU A 132 14.04 1.46 11.58
CA GLU A 132 14.64 0.62 12.62
C GLU A 132 16.18 0.70 12.59
N LEU A 133 16.73 1.80 12.03
CA LEU A 133 18.16 2.02 12.02
C LEU A 133 18.67 2.30 13.44
N GLU A 134 19.70 1.57 13.84
CA GLU A 134 20.50 1.91 15.01
C GLU A 134 21.19 3.28 14.82
N GLU A 135 21.42 4.00 15.91
CA GLU A 135 22.03 5.33 15.87
C GLU A 135 23.39 5.35 15.15
N ILE A 136 24.20 4.29 15.33
CA ILE A 136 25.48 4.18 14.64
C ILE A 136 25.31 4.08 13.11
N ALA A 137 24.22 3.47 12.64
CA ALA A 137 23.92 3.34 11.22
C ALA A 137 23.47 4.67 10.58
N ARG A 138 23.09 5.66 11.40
CA ARG A 138 22.72 7.02 10.95
C ARG A 138 23.94 7.90 10.65
N ILE A 139 25.12 7.51 11.14
CA ILE A 139 26.35 8.26 10.90
C ILE A 139 26.73 8.14 9.42
N THR A 140 26.90 9.28 8.78
CA THR A 140 27.38 9.40 7.40
C THR A 140 28.78 10.01 7.40
N GLY A 141 29.44 10.02 6.26
CA GLY A 141 30.72 10.71 6.10
C GLY A 141 30.63 12.23 6.17
N SER A 142 29.43 12.81 6.25
CA SER A 142 29.20 14.24 6.36
C SER A 142 28.02 14.53 7.31
N PRO A 143 28.19 15.40 8.32
CA PRO A 143 27.11 15.80 9.21
C PRO A 143 26.00 16.59 8.50
N GLN A 144 26.26 17.09 7.29
CA GLN A 144 25.29 17.82 6.48
C GLN A 144 24.37 16.88 5.65
N MET A 145 24.67 15.57 5.63
CA MET A 145 23.89 14.57 4.88
C MET A 145 23.39 13.47 5.84
N PRO A 146 22.33 13.74 6.57
CA PRO A 146 21.77 12.73 7.47
C PRO A 146 21.24 11.54 6.66
N ARG A 147 21.43 10.34 7.18
CA ARG A 147 20.84 9.15 6.59
C ARG A 147 19.35 9.09 6.96
N VAL A 148 18.51 8.98 5.94
CA VAL A 148 17.05 8.85 6.07
C VAL A 148 16.62 7.52 5.48
N VAL A 149 15.79 6.80 6.19
CA VAL A 149 15.18 5.55 5.69
C VAL A 149 14.03 5.91 4.76
N ILE A 150 14.13 5.48 3.51
CA ILE A 150 13.11 5.67 2.48
C ILE A 150 12.78 4.37 1.72
N TRP A 151 13.39 3.26 2.15
CA TRP A 151 13.16 1.92 1.61
C TRP A 151 13.19 0.91 2.74
N HIS A 152 12.23 -0.02 2.73
CA HIS A 152 12.12 -1.12 3.66
C HIS A 152 13.46 -1.51 4.28
N ALA A 153 13.70 -1.12 5.53
CA ALA A 153 14.88 -1.49 6.29
C ALA A 153 14.73 -2.88 6.95
N LEU A 154 13.80 -3.68 6.44
CA LEU A 154 13.49 -5.04 6.89
C LEU A 154 14.23 -6.06 6.04
#